data_276d5bc1d4cace5dd4db93acccce4e46
#
_entry.id   276d5bc1d4cace5dd4db93acccce4e46
#
_cell.length_a   1.000
_cell.length_b   1.000
_cell.length_c   1.000
_cell.angle_alpha   90.00
_cell.angle_beta   90.00
_cell.angle_gamma   90.00
#
_symmetry.space_group_name_H-M   'P 1'
#
loop_
_entity.id
_entity.type
_entity.pdbx_description
1 polymer ?
#
loop_
_entity_poly.entity_id
_entity_poly.type
_entity_poly.pdbx_seq_one_letter_code
_entity_poly.pdbx_strand_id
1 'polypeptide(L)'
;ALGVVPGTATTMVKALSDAGLVEYEPRIGVQLTEPGRKLALHVLRRHRLIEQFLVEVLGFDWSEVHEEAEQMEHVVSDLLLERIDRYLGYPTEDPHGDPIPSAAGELIHGQLETLMECQLQTHVTVARISDQDTEFLKYVTESGLSLGVTLCVTARCERAESVVLELIGSGNS
;
A
#
# COMPACT_ATOMS: atom_id res chain seq x y z
N ALA A 1 10.04 -0.51 10.22
CA ALA A 1 11.22 0.26 10.75
C ALA A 1 12.28 0.33 9.67
N LEU A 2 13.00 1.47 9.50
CA LEU A 2 13.96 1.71 8.41
C LEU A 2 15.21 0.78 8.43
N GLY A 3 15.33 -0.17 9.33
CA GLY A 3 16.47 -1.10 9.42
C GLY A 3 17.86 -0.45 9.60
N VAL A 4 17.92 0.86 9.82
CA VAL A 4 19.17 1.62 9.95
C VAL A 4 19.47 2.02 11.41
N VAL A 5 20.74 2.15 11.74
CA VAL A 5 21.14 2.63 13.08
C VAL A 5 20.74 4.10 13.29
N PRO A 6 20.42 4.52 14.54
CA PRO A 6 19.91 5.87 14.84
C PRO A 6 20.75 7.03 14.28
N GLY A 7 22.08 6.88 14.27
CA GLY A 7 22.99 7.89 13.70
C GLY A 7 22.84 8.07 12.20
N THR A 8 22.63 6.99 11.47
CA THR A 8 22.40 7.01 10.02
C THR A 8 21.05 7.67 9.71
N ALA A 9 19.99 7.30 10.43
CA ALA A 9 18.67 7.92 10.28
C ALA A 9 18.72 9.44 10.48
N THR A 10 19.42 9.91 11.52
CA THR A 10 19.59 11.35 11.78
C THR A 10 20.35 12.05 10.65
N THR A 11 21.37 11.40 10.07
CA THR A 11 22.14 11.96 8.95
C THR A 11 21.28 12.06 7.69
N MET A 12 20.49 11.03 7.40
CA MET A 12 19.54 11.01 6.27
C MET A 12 18.49 12.13 6.41
N VAL A 13 17.89 12.26 7.58
CA VAL A 13 16.89 13.32 7.86
C VAL A 13 17.48 14.71 7.68
N LYS A 14 18.73 14.94 8.15
CA LYS A 14 19.40 16.22 7.95
C LYS A 14 19.66 16.50 6.46
N ALA A 15 20.12 15.51 5.70
CA ALA A 15 20.32 15.66 4.26
C ALA A 15 19.01 16.00 3.52
N LEU A 16 17.89 15.37 3.88
CA LEU A 16 16.58 15.71 3.35
C LEU A 16 16.13 17.12 3.76
N SER A 17 16.44 17.53 4.98
CA SER A 17 16.15 18.90 5.45
C SER A 17 16.98 19.94 4.72
N ASP A 18 18.28 19.69 4.52
CA ASP A 18 19.17 20.57 3.76
C ASP A 18 18.74 20.68 2.28
N ALA A 19 18.15 19.62 1.75
CA ALA A 19 17.55 19.62 0.40
C ALA A 19 16.16 20.28 0.35
N GLY A 20 15.61 20.75 1.48
CA GLY A 20 14.30 21.39 1.56
C GLY A 20 13.10 20.45 1.37
N LEU A 21 13.33 19.14 1.51
CA LEU A 21 12.28 18.13 1.34
C LEU A 21 11.52 17.84 2.63
N VAL A 22 12.14 18.07 3.79
CA VAL A 22 11.53 17.92 5.09
C VAL A 22 11.84 19.10 6.00
N GLU A 23 10.94 19.38 6.93
CA GLU A 23 11.19 20.20 8.11
C GLU A 23 11.54 19.26 9.26
N TYR A 24 12.76 19.44 9.81
CA TYR A 24 13.23 18.61 10.91
C TYR A 24 13.40 19.44 12.17
N GLU A 25 12.69 19.07 13.21
CA GLU A 25 12.84 19.66 14.53
C GLU A 25 13.31 18.58 15.53
N PRO A 26 14.51 18.72 16.12
CA PRO A 26 15.05 17.74 17.04
C PRO A 26 14.09 17.45 18.21
N ARG A 27 13.84 16.18 18.51
CA ARG A 27 12.93 15.66 19.55
C ARG A 27 11.44 15.86 19.29
N ILE A 28 11.04 16.62 18.29
CA ILE A 28 9.65 16.81 17.89
C ILE A 28 9.32 15.87 16.73
N GLY A 29 10.11 15.87 15.66
CA GLY A 29 9.88 14.98 14.55
C GLY A 29 10.33 15.51 13.20
N VAL A 30 9.78 14.90 12.16
CA VAL A 30 10.02 15.23 10.76
C VAL A 30 8.67 15.39 10.07
N GLN A 31 8.52 16.45 9.27
CA GLN A 31 7.36 16.68 8.42
C GLN A 31 7.79 16.94 6.99
N LEU A 32 7.02 16.44 6.02
CA LEU A 32 7.29 16.71 4.61
C LEU A 32 6.97 18.17 4.28
N THR A 33 7.85 18.82 3.55
CA THR A 33 7.54 20.08 2.86
C THR A 33 6.66 19.80 1.64
N GLU A 34 6.10 20.84 1.01
CA GLU A 34 5.36 20.66 -0.26
C GLU A 34 6.22 20.04 -1.38
N PRO A 35 7.50 20.44 -1.61
CA PRO A 35 8.39 19.73 -2.52
C PRO A 35 8.62 18.27 -2.09
N GLY A 36 8.83 18.02 -0.80
CA GLY A 36 9.02 16.66 -0.28
C GLY A 36 7.80 15.78 -0.49
N ARG A 37 6.61 16.32 -0.27
CA ARG A 37 5.34 15.62 -0.52
C ARG A 37 5.17 15.24 -1.98
N LYS A 38 5.46 16.16 -2.90
CA LYS A 38 5.39 15.89 -4.34
C LYS A 38 6.36 14.78 -4.76
N LEU A 39 7.60 14.84 -4.27
CA LEU A 39 8.58 13.80 -4.54
C LEU A 39 8.15 12.44 -3.99
N ALA A 40 7.66 12.39 -2.74
CA ALA A 40 7.17 11.17 -2.12
C ALA A 40 6.01 10.55 -2.91
N LEU A 41 5.04 11.37 -3.35
CA LEU A 41 3.93 10.89 -4.17
C LEU A 41 4.39 10.38 -5.55
N HIS A 42 5.42 11.01 -6.13
CA HIS A 42 6.00 10.52 -7.38
C HIS A 42 6.66 9.15 -7.22
N VAL A 43 7.46 8.95 -6.16
CA VAL A 43 8.08 7.65 -5.86
C VAL A 43 7.01 6.60 -5.57
N LEU A 44 6.02 6.93 -4.73
CA LEU A 44 4.92 6.04 -4.39
C LEU A 44 4.13 5.60 -5.62
N ARG A 45 3.86 6.52 -6.56
CA ARG A 45 3.21 6.19 -7.83
C ARG A 45 4.04 5.20 -8.65
N ARG A 46 5.36 5.42 -8.75
CA ARG A 46 6.26 4.52 -9.48
C ARG A 46 6.21 3.11 -8.90
N HIS A 47 6.37 3.01 -7.59
CA HIS A 47 6.34 1.76 -6.86
C HIS A 47 5.05 0.98 -7.14
N ARG A 48 3.90 1.57 -6.86
CA ARG A 48 2.58 0.94 -6.99
C ARG A 48 2.22 0.55 -8.43
N LEU A 49 2.60 1.37 -9.41
CA LEU A 49 2.41 1.01 -10.82
C LEU A 49 3.28 -0.18 -11.26
N ILE A 50 4.49 -0.28 -10.71
CA ILE A 50 5.37 -1.42 -10.97
C ILE A 50 4.81 -2.67 -10.31
N GLU A 51 4.38 -2.62 -9.05
CA GLU A 51 3.70 -3.75 -8.39
C GLU A 51 2.50 -4.24 -9.20
N GLN A 52 1.62 -3.33 -9.61
CA GLN A 52 0.46 -3.67 -10.42
C GLN A 52 0.84 -4.34 -11.75
N PHE A 53 1.88 -3.84 -12.40
CA PHE A 53 2.39 -4.43 -13.64
C PHE A 53 2.98 -5.83 -13.41
N LEU A 54 3.75 -6.02 -12.35
CA LEU A 54 4.37 -7.30 -12.04
C LEU A 54 3.31 -8.36 -11.72
N VAL A 55 2.29 -8.02 -10.96
CA VAL A 55 1.21 -8.96 -10.63
C VAL A 55 0.32 -9.22 -11.84
N GLU A 56 -0.22 -8.19 -12.49
CA GLU A 56 -1.25 -8.35 -13.52
C GLU A 56 -0.68 -8.92 -14.84
N VAL A 57 0.53 -8.51 -15.21
CA VAL A 57 1.12 -8.85 -16.51
C VAL A 57 2.13 -9.99 -16.43
N LEU A 58 2.96 -10.02 -15.40
CA LEU A 58 4.01 -11.02 -15.27
C LEU A 58 3.63 -12.18 -14.33
N GLY A 59 2.49 -12.07 -13.61
CA GLY A 59 1.97 -13.13 -12.77
C GLY A 59 2.75 -13.35 -11.48
N PHE A 60 3.41 -12.31 -10.97
CA PHE A 60 4.00 -12.35 -9.64
C PHE A 60 2.93 -12.56 -8.58
N ASP A 61 3.28 -13.26 -7.52
CA ASP A 61 2.42 -13.34 -6.35
C ASP A 61 2.42 -11.99 -5.63
N TRP A 62 1.25 -11.53 -5.21
CA TRP A 62 1.09 -10.25 -4.53
C TRP A 62 1.85 -10.15 -3.20
N SER A 63 2.19 -11.31 -2.59
CA SER A 63 2.98 -11.38 -1.36
C SER A 63 4.49 -11.22 -1.56
N GLU A 64 4.97 -11.29 -2.82
CA GLU A 64 6.40 -11.27 -3.15
C GLU A 64 6.79 -10.07 -4.02
N VAL A 65 5.80 -9.33 -4.52
CA VAL A 65 6.00 -8.28 -5.53
C VAL A 65 6.73 -7.05 -5.00
N HIS A 66 6.63 -6.76 -3.69
CA HIS A 66 7.16 -5.54 -3.08
C HIS A 66 8.68 -5.38 -3.24
N GLU A 67 9.45 -6.43 -2.94
CA GLU A 67 10.92 -6.41 -3.06
C GLU A 67 11.38 -6.19 -4.50
N GLU A 68 10.71 -6.77 -5.48
CA GLU A 68 11.01 -6.59 -6.91
C GLU A 68 10.66 -5.17 -7.37
N ALA A 69 9.54 -4.62 -6.92
CA ALA A 69 9.15 -3.25 -7.22
C ALA A 69 10.14 -2.23 -6.65
N GLU A 70 10.62 -2.42 -5.42
CA GLU A 70 11.66 -1.56 -4.82
C GLU A 70 12.94 -1.51 -5.67
N GLN A 71 13.39 -2.65 -6.21
CA GLN A 71 14.57 -2.68 -7.07
C GLN A 71 14.33 -1.98 -8.42
N MET A 72 13.14 -2.12 -8.97
CA MET A 72 12.78 -1.59 -10.29
C MET A 72 12.47 -0.10 -10.27
N GLU A 73 11.87 0.45 -9.22
CA GLU A 73 11.42 1.84 -9.17
C GLU A 73 12.54 2.86 -9.38
N HIS A 74 13.78 2.51 -9.05
CA HIS A 74 14.95 3.38 -9.21
C HIS A 74 15.54 3.36 -10.61
N VAL A 75 15.26 2.34 -11.43
CA VAL A 75 15.87 2.14 -12.76
C VAL A 75 14.87 2.26 -13.91
N VAL A 76 13.60 2.12 -13.66
CA VAL A 76 12.54 2.30 -14.67
C VAL A 76 12.47 3.77 -15.09
N SER A 77 12.57 4.04 -16.40
CA SER A 77 12.44 5.39 -16.93
C SER A 77 10.99 5.89 -16.89
N ASP A 78 10.81 7.22 -16.86
CA ASP A 78 9.47 7.83 -16.88
C ASP A 78 8.67 7.44 -18.13
N LEU A 79 9.34 7.33 -19.28
CA LEU A 79 8.71 6.87 -20.51
C LEU A 79 8.18 5.44 -20.40
N LEU A 80 8.96 4.53 -19.78
CA LEU A 80 8.51 3.15 -19.55
C LEU A 80 7.36 3.12 -18.58
N LEU A 81 7.43 3.88 -17.49
CA LEU A 81 6.35 3.98 -16.50
C LEU A 81 5.04 4.49 -17.13
N GLU A 82 5.12 5.51 -17.99
CA GLU A 82 3.93 6.01 -18.75
C GLU A 82 3.33 4.92 -19.66
N ARG A 83 4.19 4.07 -20.25
CA ARG A 83 3.72 2.97 -21.09
C ARG A 83 3.06 1.86 -20.26
N ILE A 84 3.61 1.55 -19.09
CA ILE A 84 3.03 0.61 -18.12
C ILE A 84 1.65 1.12 -17.69
N ASP A 85 1.57 2.35 -17.22
CA ASP A 85 0.33 3.00 -16.78
C ASP A 85 -0.78 2.92 -17.85
N ARG A 86 -0.43 3.27 -19.09
CA ARG A 86 -1.35 3.16 -20.21
C ARG A 86 -1.76 1.73 -20.53
N TYR A 87 -0.82 0.78 -20.47
CA TYR A 87 -1.06 -0.63 -20.74
C TYR A 87 -2.04 -1.22 -19.72
N LEU A 88 -1.90 -0.85 -18.45
CA LEU A 88 -2.78 -1.25 -17.36
C LEU A 88 -4.14 -0.52 -17.37
N GLY A 89 -4.37 0.41 -18.28
CA GLY A 89 -5.61 1.17 -18.36
C GLY A 89 -5.77 2.25 -17.30
N TYR A 90 -4.67 2.80 -16.80
CA TYR A 90 -4.62 3.82 -15.76
C TYR A 90 -5.23 3.35 -14.43
N PRO A 91 -4.65 2.34 -13.78
CA PRO A 91 -5.17 1.78 -12.54
C PRO A 91 -5.16 2.83 -11.42
N THR A 92 -6.14 2.75 -10.55
CA THR A 92 -6.30 3.64 -9.39
C THR A 92 -5.83 3.02 -8.09
N GLU A 93 -5.62 1.70 -8.09
CA GLU A 93 -5.20 0.90 -6.94
C GLU A 93 -4.12 -0.09 -7.35
N ASP A 94 -3.25 -0.43 -6.41
CA ASP A 94 -2.22 -1.46 -6.56
C ASP A 94 -2.78 -2.86 -6.18
N PRO A 95 -1.96 -3.94 -6.25
CA PRO A 95 -2.43 -5.28 -5.94
C PRO A 95 -2.93 -5.49 -4.50
N HIS A 96 -2.62 -4.58 -3.58
CA HIS A 96 -3.03 -4.64 -2.18
C HIS A 96 -4.25 -3.75 -1.89
N GLY A 97 -4.75 -3.01 -2.90
CA GLY A 97 -5.84 -2.05 -2.76
C GLY A 97 -5.40 -0.67 -2.27
N ASP A 98 -4.11 -0.40 -2.29
CA ASP A 98 -3.60 0.92 -1.95
C ASP A 98 -3.73 1.89 -3.13
N PRO A 99 -4.18 3.15 -2.90
CA PRO A 99 -4.46 4.08 -3.99
C PRO A 99 -3.19 4.54 -4.70
N ILE A 100 -3.13 4.41 -6.02
CA ILE A 100 -2.04 4.91 -6.87
C ILE A 100 -2.19 6.43 -7.03
N PRO A 101 -1.18 7.24 -6.64
CA PRO A 101 -1.21 8.69 -6.88
C PRO A 101 -1.39 9.01 -8.37
N SER A 102 -2.16 10.03 -8.70
CA SER A 102 -2.29 10.50 -10.09
C SER A 102 -0.96 11.04 -10.63
N ALA A 103 -0.85 11.20 -11.96
CA ALA A 103 0.31 11.83 -12.57
C ALA A 103 0.50 13.30 -12.11
N ALA A 104 -0.55 13.95 -11.61
CA ALA A 104 -0.49 15.29 -11.03
C ALA A 104 -0.04 15.28 -9.54
N GLY A 105 0.21 14.11 -8.94
CA GLY A 105 0.57 13.98 -7.53
C GLY A 105 -0.63 14.13 -6.60
N GLU A 106 -1.82 13.79 -7.04
CA GLU A 106 -3.02 13.74 -6.20
C GLU A 106 -3.23 12.32 -5.72
N LEU A 107 -3.55 12.16 -4.45
CA LEU A 107 -3.87 10.89 -3.83
C LEU A 107 -5.32 10.94 -3.32
N ILE A 108 -6.18 10.14 -3.93
CA ILE A 108 -7.58 10.04 -3.54
C ILE A 108 -7.69 8.88 -2.58
N HIS A 109 -8.04 9.17 -1.34
CA HIS A 109 -8.33 8.15 -0.34
C HIS A 109 -9.82 7.85 -0.35
N GLY A 110 -10.20 6.59 -0.56
CA GLY A 110 -11.54 6.12 -0.25
C GLY A 110 -11.78 6.16 1.26
N GLN A 111 -13.02 6.36 1.68
CA GLN A 111 -13.39 6.15 3.07
C GLN A 111 -13.51 4.63 3.29
N LEU A 112 -12.53 4.05 3.94
CA LEU A 112 -12.50 2.64 4.31
C LEU A 112 -12.64 2.52 5.83
N GLU A 113 -13.41 1.54 6.27
CA GLU A 113 -13.49 1.15 7.67
C GLU A 113 -12.63 -0.10 7.89
N THR A 114 -12.00 -0.20 9.05
CA THR A 114 -11.30 -1.42 9.41
C THR A 114 -12.28 -2.51 9.85
N LEU A 115 -11.86 -3.77 9.78
CA LEU A 115 -12.68 -4.88 10.29
C LEU A 115 -13.00 -4.74 11.79
N MET A 116 -12.17 -3.97 12.51
CA MET A 116 -12.41 -3.66 13.92
C MET A 116 -13.47 -2.56 14.12
N GLU A 117 -13.81 -1.77 13.11
CA GLU A 117 -14.74 -0.64 13.19
C GLU A 117 -16.05 -0.89 12.48
N CYS A 118 -16.04 -1.72 11.42
CA CYS A 118 -17.23 -2.00 10.62
C CYS A 118 -18.39 -2.57 11.46
N GLN A 119 -19.60 -2.36 11.01
CA GLN A 119 -20.79 -2.85 11.72
C GLN A 119 -20.81 -4.39 11.73
N LEU A 120 -21.06 -5.00 12.90
CA LEU A 120 -21.23 -6.45 13.03
C LEU A 120 -22.48 -6.92 12.26
N GLN A 121 -22.43 -8.17 11.78
CA GLN A 121 -23.52 -8.83 11.07
C GLN A 121 -23.94 -8.11 9.76
N THR A 122 -23.02 -7.32 9.17
CA THR A 122 -23.20 -6.73 7.84
C THR A 122 -22.18 -7.30 6.86
N HIS A 123 -22.58 -7.38 5.59
CA HIS A 123 -21.67 -7.80 4.54
C HIS A 123 -20.76 -6.63 4.16
N VAL A 124 -19.47 -6.86 4.18
CA VAL A 124 -18.43 -5.91 3.75
C VAL A 124 -17.53 -6.59 2.73
N THR A 125 -16.93 -5.79 1.85
CA THR A 125 -15.99 -6.28 0.84
C THR A 125 -14.58 -5.84 1.19
N VAL A 126 -13.63 -6.76 1.12
CA VAL A 126 -12.22 -6.45 1.34
C VAL A 126 -11.75 -5.52 0.22
N ALA A 127 -11.45 -4.29 0.57
CA ALA A 127 -11.00 -3.26 -0.37
C ALA A 127 -9.49 -3.02 -0.29
N ARG A 128 -8.86 -3.31 0.86
CA ARG A 128 -7.43 -3.09 1.04
C ARG A 128 -6.85 -4.00 2.14
N ILE A 129 -5.61 -4.43 1.93
CA ILE A 129 -4.77 -5.09 2.94
C ILE A 129 -3.60 -4.16 3.24
N SER A 130 -3.56 -3.59 4.45
CA SER A 130 -2.60 -2.54 4.80
C SER A 130 -1.23 -3.06 5.24
N ASP A 131 -1.15 -4.29 5.74
CA ASP A 131 0.11 -4.94 6.09
C ASP A 131 0.58 -5.78 4.90
N GLN A 132 1.75 -5.43 4.37
CA GLN A 132 2.33 -6.04 3.17
C GLN A 132 3.50 -6.97 3.52
N ASP A 133 3.62 -7.38 4.79
CA ASP A 133 4.55 -8.44 5.18
C ASP A 133 4.24 -9.73 4.44
N THR A 134 5.26 -10.33 3.83
CA THR A 134 5.11 -11.53 2.97
C THR A 134 4.41 -12.69 3.68
N GLU A 135 4.78 -12.97 4.94
CA GLU A 135 4.18 -14.07 5.70
C GLU A 135 2.73 -13.75 6.08
N PHE A 136 2.44 -12.48 6.37
CA PHE A 136 1.06 -12.03 6.62
C PHE A 136 0.19 -12.16 5.38
N LEU A 137 0.66 -11.74 4.21
CA LEU A 137 -0.10 -11.84 2.96
C LEU A 137 -0.35 -13.31 2.56
N LYS A 138 0.63 -14.20 2.77
CA LYS A 138 0.44 -15.65 2.61
C LYS A 138 -0.64 -16.19 3.54
N TYR A 139 -0.59 -15.81 4.81
CA TYR A 139 -1.63 -16.19 5.79
C TYR A 139 -3.02 -15.68 5.39
N VAL A 140 -3.13 -14.45 4.91
CA VAL A 140 -4.37 -13.87 4.39
C VAL A 140 -4.91 -14.71 3.23
N THR A 141 -4.05 -15.05 2.26
CA THR A 141 -4.40 -15.88 1.12
C THR A 141 -4.87 -17.28 1.54
N GLU A 142 -4.12 -17.94 2.43
CA GLU A 142 -4.46 -19.26 2.97
C GLU A 142 -5.78 -19.26 3.76
N SER A 143 -6.12 -18.12 4.37
CA SER A 143 -7.40 -17.91 5.04
C SER A 143 -8.57 -17.64 4.07
N GLY A 144 -8.33 -17.67 2.77
CA GLY A 144 -9.35 -17.41 1.74
C GLY A 144 -9.71 -15.94 1.59
N LEU A 145 -8.86 -15.03 2.07
CA LEU A 145 -9.04 -13.59 1.95
C LEU A 145 -8.23 -13.05 0.76
N SER A 146 -8.83 -12.17 0.00
CA SER A 146 -8.21 -11.38 -1.06
C SER A 146 -9.04 -10.14 -1.33
N LEU A 147 -8.55 -9.21 -2.12
CA LEU A 147 -9.35 -8.07 -2.56
C LEU A 147 -10.62 -8.55 -3.27
N GLY A 148 -11.72 -7.85 -3.03
CA GLY A 148 -13.03 -8.16 -3.61
C GLY A 148 -13.81 -9.28 -2.90
N VAL A 149 -13.21 -10.02 -1.97
CA VAL A 149 -13.93 -11.02 -1.18
C VAL A 149 -14.95 -10.34 -0.27
N THR A 150 -16.19 -10.84 -0.31
CA THR A 150 -17.24 -10.40 0.60
C THR A 150 -17.27 -11.28 1.85
N LEU A 151 -17.35 -10.66 3.00
CA LEU A 151 -17.35 -11.32 4.30
C LEU A 151 -18.32 -10.65 5.27
N CYS A 152 -18.57 -11.31 6.39
CA CYS A 152 -19.34 -10.77 7.51
C CYS A 152 -18.49 -10.85 8.79
N VAL A 153 -18.34 -9.76 9.52
CA VAL A 153 -17.74 -9.77 10.86
C VAL A 153 -18.82 -10.21 11.85
N THR A 154 -18.70 -11.43 12.36
CA THR A 154 -19.70 -12.03 13.26
C THR A 154 -19.45 -11.73 14.73
N ALA A 155 -18.20 -11.55 15.11
CA ALA A 155 -17.80 -11.20 16.48
C ALA A 155 -16.51 -10.39 16.48
N ARG A 156 -16.27 -9.67 17.57
CA ARG A 156 -15.09 -8.82 17.78
C ARG A 156 -14.62 -8.91 19.23
N CYS A 157 -13.31 -8.96 19.41
CA CYS A 157 -12.68 -8.89 20.72
C CYS A 157 -11.67 -7.74 20.74
N GLU A 158 -12.06 -6.59 21.32
CA GLU A 158 -11.23 -5.39 21.38
C GLU A 158 -9.92 -5.61 22.13
N ARG A 159 -9.93 -6.43 23.23
CA ARG A 159 -8.73 -6.70 24.01
C ARG A 159 -7.68 -7.54 23.28
N ALA A 160 -8.12 -8.39 22.36
CA ALA A 160 -7.25 -9.25 21.57
C ALA A 160 -7.00 -8.69 20.17
N GLU A 161 -7.57 -7.51 19.87
CA GLU A 161 -7.53 -6.88 18.54
C GLU A 161 -7.86 -7.88 17.42
N SER A 162 -8.89 -8.71 17.66
CA SER A 162 -9.27 -9.80 16.75
C SER A 162 -10.74 -9.78 16.39
N VAL A 163 -11.03 -10.31 15.22
CA VAL A 163 -12.39 -10.46 14.68
C VAL A 163 -12.64 -11.90 14.27
N VAL A 164 -13.91 -12.32 14.31
CA VAL A 164 -14.36 -13.59 13.74
C VAL A 164 -15.06 -13.24 12.43
N LEU A 165 -14.60 -13.87 11.34
CA LEU A 165 -15.09 -13.64 10.00
C LEU A 165 -15.87 -14.86 9.50
N GLU A 166 -16.92 -14.60 8.76
CA GLU A 166 -17.60 -15.56 7.91
C GLU A 166 -17.46 -15.14 6.45
N LEU A 167 -16.83 -15.97 5.63
CA LEU A 167 -16.69 -15.69 4.20
C LEU A 167 -18.03 -15.95 3.52
N ILE A 168 -18.53 -14.95 2.83
CA ILE A 168 -19.74 -15.06 2.04
C ILE A 168 -19.35 -15.62 0.68
N GLY A 169 -19.54 -16.92 0.47
CA GLY A 169 -19.21 -17.55 -0.80
C GLY A 169 -19.97 -16.87 -1.94
N SER A 170 -19.25 -16.50 -3.00
CA SER A 170 -19.85 -16.25 -4.30
C SER A 170 -20.50 -17.58 -4.73
N GLY A 171 -21.80 -17.71 -4.46
CA GLY A 171 -22.58 -18.85 -4.93
C GLY A 171 -22.34 -19.01 -6.42
N ASN A 172 -21.76 -20.13 -6.83
CA ASN A 172 -21.75 -20.54 -8.22
C ASN A 172 -23.21 -20.54 -8.72
N SER A 173 -23.51 -19.60 -9.58
CA SER A 173 -24.68 -19.63 -10.45
C SER A 173 -24.25 -20.08 -11.83
#